data_bd9483f040ee56e9cc4581183a9e48d9
#
_entry.id   bd9483f040ee56e9cc4581183a9e48d9
#
_cell.length_a   1.000
_cell.length_b   1.000
_cell.length_c   1.000
_cell.angle_alpha   90.00
_cell.angle_beta   90.00
_cell.angle_gamma   90.00
#
_symmetry.space_group_name_H-M   'P 1'
#
loop_
_entity.id
_entity.type
_entity.pdbx_description
1 polymer ?
#
loop_
_entity_poly.entity_id
_entity_poly.type
_entity_poly.pdbx_seq_one_letter_code
_entity_poly.pdbx_strand_id
1 'polypeptide(L)'
;MSLCNWGELDYLIIDMPPGTGDIQLTLAQIVNISAAVIVTTPQRISFVDVVKGVDLFDTVNVPCIAVVENMADYATYSFPDGFYEALGAKAATAAAVSTAFNKDPTKAMEAVAKVIKDAVEGQKKPRKLFGDGHNSRLREMWGIENIVSIPLQEEVSTSGDSGMPHVLKYPDSNIAEIMSELAEGVVKEVARLSKVVSTVAPLAVDRATNEIIFEGTSRMPAKSLRLDCKCAVCVEEFTGRKLVTAASVAADLKPLSTAPIGRYAISVDWSDGHKSLYPFRQIAALVESQAKVHADALQEK
;
A
#
# COMPACT_ATOMS: atom_id res chain seq x y z
N MET A 1 20.17 4.22 0.47
CA MET A 1 19.76 2.82 0.60
C MET A 1 20.79 1.84 0.05
N SER A 2 21.29 2.01 -1.15
CA SER A 2 22.30 1.13 -1.77
C SER A 2 23.66 1.06 -1.04
N LEU A 3 23.95 2.02 -0.16
CA LEU A 3 25.21 2.09 0.60
C LEU A 3 25.07 1.54 2.04
N CYS A 4 23.87 1.20 2.50
CA CYS A 4 23.65 0.65 3.82
C CYS A 4 23.76 -0.88 3.78
N ASN A 5 24.52 -1.45 4.69
CA ASN A 5 24.51 -2.88 4.94
C ASN A 5 23.38 -3.19 5.93
N TRP A 6 22.27 -3.72 5.43
CA TRP A 6 21.07 -4.04 6.22
C TRP A 6 21.16 -5.41 6.90
N GLY A 7 22.20 -6.19 6.62
CA GLY A 7 22.30 -7.58 7.05
C GLY A 7 21.26 -8.49 6.38
N GLU A 8 20.95 -9.62 7.01
CA GLU A 8 19.90 -10.54 6.56
C GLU A 8 18.55 -10.09 7.12
N LEU A 9 17.63 -9.69 6.25
CA LEU A 9 16.29 -9.23 6.60
C LEU A 9 15.24 -9.97 5.77
N ASP A 10 14.14 -10.38 6.42
CA ASP A 10 12.95 -10.89 5.72
C ASP A 10 12.15 -9.73 5.09
N TYR A 11 12.05 -8.61 5.81
CA TYR A 11 11.33 -7.41 5.38
C TYR A 11 12.09 -6.14 5.72
N LEU A 12 12.10 -5.20 4.80
CA LEU A 12 12.55 -3.81 5.03
C LEU A 12 11.34 -2.88 4.88
N ILE A 13 10.95 -2.24 5.96
CA ILE A 13 9.89 -1.24 5.97
C ILE A 13 10.51 0.14 5.75
N ILE A 14 10.02 0.86 4.74
CA ILE A 14 10.49 2.19 4.38
C ILE A 14 9.39 3.19 4.74
N ASP A 15 9.65 4.04 5.73
CA ASP A 15 8.78 5.18 6.04
C ASP A 15 9.03 6.28 5.01
N MET A 16 7.99 6.62 4.25
CA MET A 16 8.06 7.62 3.18
C MET A 16 7.68 8.99 3.72
N PRO A 17 8.31 10.08 3.25
CA PRO A 17 7.85 11.42 3.59
C PRO A 17 6.42 11.64 3.07
N PRO A 18 5.64 12.54 3.69
CA PRO A 18 4.26 12.80 3.29
C PRO A 18 4.15 13.38 1.89
N GLY A 19 3.03 13.11 1.24
CA GLY A 19 2.70 13.61 -0.10
C GLY A 19 3.01 12.62 -1.22
N THR A 20 2.86 13.09 -2.46
CA THR A 20 3.01 12.32 -3.70
C THR A 20 4.09 12.94 -4.59
N GLY A 21 5.24 13.25 -4.01
CA GLY A 21 6.32 13.96 -4.68
C GLY A 21 7.36 13.07 -5.37
N ASP A 22 8.42 13.72 -5.84
CA ASP A 22 9.50 13.08 -6.60
C ASP A 22 10.29 12.03 -5.80
N ILE A 23 10.25 12.10 -4.47
CA ILE A 23 10.98 11.15 -3.59
C ILE A 23 10.39 9.75 -3.74
N GLN A 24 9.07 9.62 -3.71
CA GLN A 24 8.36 8.34 -3.87
C GLN A 24 8.65 7.75 -5.25
N LEU A 25 8.58 8.57 -6.30
CA LEU A 25 8.93 8.15 -7.67
C LEU A 25 10.39 7.72 -7.79
N THR A 26 11.31 8.50 -7.23
CA THR A 26 12.74 8.19 -7.26
C THR A 26 13.04 6.87 -6.53
N LEU A 27 12.43 6.65 -5.37
CA LEU A 27 12.59 5.39 -4.64
C LEU A 27 12.04 4.21 -5.42
N ALA A 28 10.85 4.33 -6.01
CA ALA A 28 10.27 3.28 -6.84
C ALA A 28 11.11 2.95 -8.09
N GLN A 29 11.89 3.91 -8.59
CA GLN A 29 12.81 3.71 -9.72
C GLN A 29 14.12 3.01 -9.30
N ILE A 30 14.63 3.32 -8.11
CA ILE A 30 15.93 2.82 -7.63
C ILE A 30 15.79 1.49 -6.88
N VAL A 31 14.71 1.35 -6.11
CA VAL A 31 14.44 0.18 -5.25
C VAL A 31 13.27 -0.62 -5.79
N ASN A 32 13.43 -1.93 -5.83
CA ASN A 32 12.34 -2.84 -6.20
C ASN A 32 11.36 -2.98 -5.03
N ILE A 33 10.44 -2.02 -4.89
CA ILE A 33 9.42 -2.01 -3.84
C ILE A 33 8.42 -3.14 -4.10
N SER A 34 8.23 -4.01 -3.12
CA SER A 34 7.33 -5.17 -3.23
C SER A 34 5.86 -4.77 -3.18
N ALA A 35 5.52 -3.84 -2.29
CA ALA A 35 4.16 -3.34 -2.10
C ALA A 35 4.17 -2.04 -1.29
N ALA A 36 3.06 -1.31 -1.30
CA ALA A 36 2.83 -0.12 -0.50
C ALA A 36 1.68 -0.33 0.50
N VAL A 37 1.83 0.27 1.68
CA VAL A 37 0.78 0.40 2.70
C VAL A 37 0.46 1.88 2.84
N ILE A 38 -0.80 2.24 2.69
CA ILE A 38 -1.26 3.62 2.82
C ILE A 38 -1.67 3.88 4.26
N VAL A 39 -1.14 4.94 4.86
CA VAL A 39 -1.57 5.43 6.19
C VAL A 39 -2.33 6.72 6.01
N THR A 40 -3.53 6.80 6.55
CA THR A 40 -4.44 7.93 6.40
C THR A 40 -5.24 8.19 7.67
N THR A 41 -6.10 9.21 7.64
CA THR A 41 -7.09 9.50 8.68
C THR A 41 -8.50 9.49 8.07
N PRO A 42 -9.60 9.41 8.87
CA PRO A 42 -10.97 9.37 8.34
C PRO A 42 -11.42 10.64 7.62
N GLN A 43 -10.65 11.71 7.67
CA GLN A 43 -11.01 13.01 7.09
C GLN A 43 -11.13 12.94 5.57
N ARG A 44 -12.15 13.63 5.03
CA ARG A 44 -12.36 13.71 3.58
C ARG A 44 -11.17 14.30 2.81
N ILE A 45 -10.45 15.26 3.40
CA ILE A 45 -9.27 15.87 2.77
C ILE A 45 -8.14 14.84 2.63
N SER A 46 -7.93 14.00 3.66
CA SER A 46 -6.94 12.93 3.61
C SER A 46 -7.28 11.89 2.54
N PHE A 47 -8.56 11.59 2.31
CA PHE A 47 -8.97 10.68 1.24
C PHE A 47 -8.57 11.17 -0.15
N VAL A 48 -8.60 12.48 -0.42
CA VAL A 48 -8.13 13.03 -1.70
C VAL A 48 -6.65 12.77 -1.92
N ASP A 49 -5.85 12.86 -0.86
CA ASP A 49 -4.41 12.58 -0.95
C ASP A 49 -4.13 11.07 -1.05
N VAL A 50 -4.96 10.23 -0.42
CA VAL A 50 -4.91 8.77 -0.60
C VAL A 50 -5.13 8.39 -2.06
N VAL A 51 -6.14 8.96 -2.72
CA VAL A 51 -6.40 8.72 -4.16
C VAL A 51 -5.16 9.00 -4.98
N LYS A 52 -4.54 10.17 -4.80
CA LYS A 52 -3.30 10.53 -5.51
C LYS A 52 -2.15 9.59 -5.18
N GLY A 53 -2.03 9.15 -3.92
CA GLY A 53 -0.99 8.20 -3.49
C GLY A 53 -1.14 6.83 -4.15
N VAL A 54 -2.35 6.29 -4.18
CA VAL A 54 -2.63 5.01 -4.84
C VAL A 54 -2.37 5.13 -6.34
N ASP A 55 -2.86 6.18 -7.01
CA ASP A 55 -2.64 6.42 -8.44
C ASP A 55 -1.14 6.55 -8.78
N LEU A 56 -0.35 7.19 -7.89
CA LEU A 56 1.10 7.27 -8.05
C LEU A 56 1.74 5.89 -8.01
N PHE A 57 1.43 5.08 -6.99
CA PHE A 57 1.98 3.74 -6.86
C PHE A 57 1.52 2.81 -7.98
N ASP A 58 0.27 2.94 -8.43
CA ASP A 58 -0.23 2.21 -9.62
C ASP A 58 0.57 2.60 -10.87
N THR A 59 0.87 3.88 -11.06
CA THR A 59 1.67 4.38 -12.18
C THR A 59 3.06 3.73 -12.24
N VAL A 60 3.68 3.47 -11.10
CA VAL A 60 4.98 2.81 -11.00
C VAL A 60 4.88 1.29 -10.74
N ASN A 61 3.70 0.74 -10.91
CA ASN A 61 3.40 -0.70 -10.78
C ASN A 61 3.79 -1.27 -9.41
N VAL A 62 3.61 -0.47 -8.35
CA VAL A 62 3.74 -0.89 -6.95
C VAL A 62 2.35 -1.09 -6.38
N PRO A 63 1.93 -2.31 -6.09
CA PRO A 63 0.58 -2.57 -5.60
C PRO A 63 0.39 -2.00 -4.18
N CYS A 64 -0.71 -1.27 -3.97
CA CYS A 64 -1.18 -0.89 -2.65
C CYS A 64 -1.97 -2.06 -2.05
N ILE A 65 -1.44 -2.70 -1.02
CA ILE A 65 -1.98 -3.96 -0.47
C ILE A 65 -2.72 -3.80 0.85
N ALA A 66 -2.54 -2.68 1.53
CA ALA A 66 -3.20 -2.42 2.80
C ALA A 66 -3.42 -0.92 3.02
N VAL A 67 -4.41 -0.60 3.84
CA VAL A 67 -4.67 0.76 4.33
C VAL A 67 -4.79 0.73 5.84
N VAL A 68 -4.16 1.71 6.48
CA VAL A 68 -4.27 1.98 7.92
C VAL A 68 -5.00 3.30 8.09
N GLU A 69 -6.23 3.24 8.57
CA GLU A 69 -7.00 4.42 8.96
C GLU A 69 -6.67 4.76 10.41
N ASN A 70 -5.73 5.68 10.61
CA ASN A 70 -5.29 6.11 11.93
C ASN A 70 -6.24 7.15 12.52
N MET A 71 -6.33 7.24 13.84
CA MET A 71 -7.23 8.14 14.57
C MET A 71 -8.72 7.92 14.19
N ALA A 72 -9.11 6.68 13.95
CA ALA A 72 -10.44 6.33 13.46
C ALA A 72 -11.55 6.72 14.44
N ASP A 73 -11.31 6.47 15.70
CA ASP A 73 -12.19 6.86 16.80
C ASP A 73 -11.38 7.07 18.09
N TYR A 74 -12.03 7.55 19.12
CA TYR A 74 -11.50 7.58 20.48
C TYR A 74 -12.56 7.17 21.48
N ALA A 75 -12.14 6.59 22.58
CA ALA A 75 -13.04 6.15 23.62
C ALA A 75 -13.58 7.34 24.44
N THR A 76 -14.88 7.44 24.53
CA THR A 76 -15.55 8.35 25.45
C THR A 76 -16.41 7.55 26.42
N TYR A 77 -16.62 8.09 27.59
CA TYR A 77 -17.52 7.52 28.57
C TYR A 77 -18.81 8.37 28.62
N SER A 78 -19.94 7.70 28.49
CA SER A 78 -21.26 8.35 28.58
C SER A 78 -22.06 7.69 29.69
N PHE A 79 -22.18 8.38 30.79
CA PHE A 79 -22.87 7.88 31.95
C PHE A 79 -24.35 8.33 31.91
N PRO A 80 -25.29 7.38 31.86
CA PRO A 80 -26.72 7.71 31.92
C PRO A 80 -27.11 8.25 33.29
N ASP A 81 -28.26 8.94 33.37
CA ASP A 81 -28.83 9.40 34.65
C ASP A 81 -29.00 8.22 35.60
N GLY A 82 -28.65 8.43 36.87
CA GLY A 82 -28.70 7.38 37.90
C GLY A 82 -27.56 6.36 37.85
N PHE A 83 -26.57 6.53 36.93
CA PHE A 83 -25.44 5.59 36.83
C PHE A 83 -24.66 5.47 38.14
N TYR A 84 -24.37 6.59 38.79
CA TYR A 84 -23.56 6.61 40.01
C TYR A 84 -24.29 5.98 41.21
N GLU A 85 -25.59 6.15 41.30
CA GLU A 85 -26.44 5.49 42.31
C GLU A 85 -26.48 3.98 42.11
N ALA A 86 -26.67 3.54 40.87
CA ALA A 86 -26.66 2.13 40.53
C ALA A 86 -25.28 1.48 40.73
N LEU A 87 -24.20 2.21 40.43
CA LEU A 87 -22.83 1.77 40.68
C LEU A 87 -22.54 1.63 42.16
N GLY A 88 -22.98 2.61 42.98
CA GLY A 88 -22.85 2.57 44.44
C GLY A 88 -23.55 1.36 45.05
N ALA A 89 -24.78 1.07 44.60
CA ALA A 89 -25.52 -0.12 45.03
C ALA A 89 -24.82 -1.45 44.68
N LYS A 90 -24.30 -1.57 43.47
CA LYS A 90 -23.54 -2.76 43.04
C LYS A 90 -22.23 -2.91 43.81
N ALA A 91 -21.50 -1.82 44.04
CA ALA A 91 -20.25 -1.83 44.80
C ALA A 91 -20.50 -2.21 46.27
N ALA A 92 -21.56 -1.69 46.90
CA ALA A 92 -21.96 -2.04 48.25
C ALA A 92 -22.34 -3.53 48.37
N THR A 93 -23.06 -4.08 47.36
CA THR A 93 -23.41 -5.49 47.32
C THR A 93 -22.15 -6.35 47.19
N ALA A 94 -21.20 -6.00 46.29
CA ALA A 94 -19.95 -6.73 46.11
C ALA A 94 -19.09 -6.72 47.37
N ALA A 95 -19.02 -5.59 48.07
CA ALA A 95 -18.30 -5.48 49.34
C ALA A 95 -18.93 -6.38 50.42
N ALA A 96 -20.25 -6.36 50.55
CA ALA A 96 -20.98 -7.17 51.54
C ALA A 96 -20.81 -8.66 51.31
N VAL A 97 -20.95 -9.12 50.04
CA VAL A 97 -20.76 -10.53 49.66
C VAL A 97 -19.33 -10.97 49.93
N SER A 98 -18.32 -10.19 49.49
CA SER A 98 -16.91 -10.57 49.67
C SER A 98 -16.53 -10.61 51.16
N THR A 99 -16.99 -9.67 51.97
CA THR A 99 -16.74 -9.66 53.40
C THR A 99 -17.40 -10.85 54.10
N ALA A 100 -18.64 -11.21 53.70
CA ALA A 100 -19.38 -12.33 54.29
C ALA A 100 -18.72 -13.69 54.00
N PHE A 101 -18.20 -13.88 52.81
CA PHE A 101 -17.60 -15.18 52.40
C PHE A 101 -16.10 -15.32 52.71
N ASN A 102 -15.31 -14.25 52.61
CA ASN A 102 -13.85 -14.37 52.69
C ASN A 102 -13.23 -13.76 53.97
N LYS A 103 -13.97 -12.95 54.74
CA LYS A 103 -13.49 -12.20 55.92
C LYS A 103 -12.14 -11.43 55.70
N ASP A 104 -11.80 -11.16 54.45
CA ASP A 104 -10.56 -10.53 54.02
C ASP A 104 -10.89 -9.18 53.37
N PRO A 105 -10.51 -8.06 53.97
CA PRO A 105 -10.79 -6.72 53.48
C PRO A 105 -10.14 -6.47 52.08
N THR A 106 -9.00 -7.08 51.80
CA THR A 106 -8.29 -6.90 50.54
C THR A 106 -9.11 -7.49 49.36
N LYS A 107 -9.65 -8.69 49.55
CA LYS A 107 -10.53 -9.31 48.55
C LYS A 107 -11.84 -8.58 48.35
N ALA A 108 -12.37 -7.95 49.44
CA ALA A 108 -13.56 -7.10 49.33
C ALA A 108 -13.24 -5.85 48.44
N MET A 109 -12.09 -5.22 48.65
CA MET A 109 -11.67 -4.09 47.83
C MET A 109 -11.43 -4.48 46.35
N GLU A 110 -10.83 -5.62 46.11
CA GLU A 110 -10.63 -6.14 44.75
C GLU A 110 -11.97 -6.41 44.04
N ALA A 111 -12.93 -7.01 44.73
CA ALA A 111 -14.26 -7.25 44.21
C ALA A 111 -15.00 -5.94 43.85
N VAL A 112 -14.92 -4.94 44.73
CA VAL A 112 -15.49 -3.61 44.48
C VAL A 112 -14.79 -2.92 43.31
N ALA A 113 -13.47 -2.93 43.28
CA ALA A 113 -12.66 -2.36 42.17
C ALA A 113 -13.03 -2.98 40.83
N LYS A 114 -13.19 -4.30 40.79
CA LYS A 114 -13.62 -5.02 39.60
C LYS A 114 -15.02 -4.58 39.14
N VAL A 115 -15.99 -4.50 40.05
CA VAL A 115 -17.38 -4.03 39.73
C VAL A 115 -17.36 -2.62 39.17
N ILE A 116 -16.57 -1.73 39.77
CA ILE A 116 -16.42 -0.36 39.27
C ILE A 116 -15.80 -0.34 37.89
N LYS A 117 -14.72 -1.06 37.72
CA LYS A 117 -14.00 -1.17 36.42
C LYS A 117 -14.94 -1.67 35.32
N ASP A 118 -15.60 -2.80 35.54
CA ASP A 118 -16.51 -3.42 34.57
C ASP A 118 -17.71 -2.51 34.25
N ALA A 119 -18.26 -1.82 35.24
CA ALA A 119 -19.36 -0.89 35.04
C ALA A 119 -18.95 0.37 34.26
N VAL A 120 -17.77 0.90 34.50
CA VAL A 120 -17.21 2.05 33.75
C VAL A 120 -16.86 1.66 32.33
N GLU A 121 -16.16 0.54 32.14
CA GLU A 121 -15.85 0.03 30.81
C GLU A 121 -17.11 -0.24 29.99
N GLY A 122 -18.17 -0.71 30.58
CA GLY A 122 -19.47 -0.89 29.92
C GLY A 122 -20.13 0.42 29.42
N GLN A 123 -19.65 1.59 29.87
CA GLN A 123 -20.10 2.91 29.38
C GLN A 123 -19.17 3.50 28.30
N LYS A 124 -18.14 2.79 27.94
CA LYS A 124 -17.20 3.19 26.88
C LYS A 124 -17.90 3.16 25.53
N LYS A 125 -17.87 4.29 24.84
CA LYS A 125 -18.45 4.43 23.49
C LYS A 125 -17.39 4.97 22.54
N PRO A 126 -17.19 4.35 21.38
CA PRO A 126 -16.33 4.92 20.35
C PRO A 126 -16.98 6.19 19.80
N ARG A 127 -16.21 7.24 19.67
CA ARG A 127 -16.65 8.50 19.05
C ARG A 127 -15.73 8.84 17.91
N LYS A 128 -16.31 9.02 16.74
CA LYS A 128 -15.60 9.39 15.51
C LYS A 128 -15.37 10.89 15.48
N LEU A 129 -14.13 11.31 15.70
CA LEU A 129 -13.76 12.73 15.75
C LEU A 129 -13.60 13.31 14.36
N PHE A 130 -13.10 12.50 13.42
CA PHE A 130 -12.71 12.91 12.08
C PHE A 130 -13.63 12.39 10.97
N GLY A 131 -14.82 11.90 11.31
CA GLY A 131 -15.82 11.39 10.37
C GLY A 131 -15.86 9.87 10.31
N ASP A 132 -16.68 9.35 9.37
CA ASP A 132 -16.96 7.91 9.25
C ASP A 132 -15.90 7.12 8.52
N GLY A 133 -14.87 7.79 7.95
CA GLY A 133 -13.84 7.15 7.15
C GLY A 133 -14.28 6.84 5.72
N HIS A 134 -13.40 6.22 4.97
CA HIS A 134 -13.59 5.95 3.54
C HIS A 134 -13.28 4.50 3.16
N ASN A 135 -13.26 3.58 4.12
CA ASN A 135 -12.83 2.20 3.93
C ASN A 135 -13.64 1.44 2.87
N SER A 136 -14.96 1.62 2.83
CA SER A 136 -15.82 1.01 1.80
C SER A 136 -15.46 1.50 0.39
N ARG A 137 -15.18 2.80 0.23
CA ARG A 137 -14.75 3.36 -1.05
C ARG A 137 -13.40 2.84 -1.51
N LEU A 138 -12.46 2.66 -0.58
CA LEU A 138 -11.14 2.11 -0.89
C LEU A 138 -11.23 0.67 -1.40
N ARG A 139 -12.09 -0.15 -0.80
CA ARG A 139 -12.39 -1.50 -1.29
C ARG A 139 -13.02 -1.49 -2.68
N GLU A 140 -14.04 -0.66 -2.89
CA GLU A 140 -14.77 -0.60 -4.17
C GLU A 140 -13.91 -0.07 -5.33
N MET A 141 -13.07 0.95 -5.07
CA MET A 141 -12.28 1.60 -6.12
C MET A 141 -11.02 0.82 -6.50
N TRP A 142 -10.33 0.21 -5.53
CA TRP A 142 -9.02 -0.42 -5.75
C TRP A 142 -8.92 -1.88 -5.30
N GLY A 143 -9.99 -2.46 -4.78
CA GLY A 143 -9.97 -3.85 -4.32
C GLY A 143 -9.05 -4.13 -3.14
N ILE A 144 -8.75 -3.11 -2.32
CA ILE A 144 -7.87 -3.28 -1.15
C ILE A 144 -8.70 -3.88 -0.01
N GLU A 145 -8.47 -5.16 0.28
CA GLU A 145 -9.19 -5.88 1.32
C GLU A 145 -8.60 -5.68 2.73
N ASN A 146 -7.28 -5.56 2.83
CA ASN A 146 -6.59 -5.41 4.11
C ASN A 146 -6.66 -3.94 4.57
N ILE A 147 -7.73 -3.59 5.29
CA ILE A 147 -7.95 -2.25 5.83
C ILE A 147 -8.18 -2.35 7.33
N VAL A 148 -7.33 -1.71 8.11
CA VAL A 148 -7.43 -1.66 9.57
C VAL A 148 -7.68 -0.22 10.04
N SER A 149 -8.43 -0.09 11.13
CA SER A 149 -8.72 1.19 11.78
C SER A 149 -8.11 1.21 13.17
N ILE A 150 -7.24 2.19 13.43
CA ILE A 150 -6.54 2.34 14.70
C ILE A 150 -7.19 3.47 15.50
N PRO A 151 -7.69 3.22 16.71
CA PRO A 151 -8.24 4.24 17.58
C PRO A 151 -7.16 5.20 18.07
N LEU A 152 -7.58 6.42 18.40
CA LEU A 152 -6.72 7.40 19.05
C LEU A 152 -6.54 7.00 20.54
N GLN A 153 -5.30 6.70 20.92
CA GLN A 153 -4.94 6.34 22.29
C GLN A 153 -3.63 7.05 22.71
N GLU A 154 -3.61 7.57 23.91
CA GLU A 154 -2.45 8.31 24.47
C GLU A 154 -1.22 7.40 24.62
N GLU A 155 -1.44 6.13 24.91
CA GLU A 155 -0.38 5.13 25.12
C GLU A 155 0.44 4.90 23.85
N VAL A 156 -0.12 5.12 22.67
CA VAL A 156 0.62 5.02 21.39
C VAL A 156 1.64 6.14 21.29
N SER A 157 1.22 7.38 21.59
CA SER A 157 2.11 8.54 21.56
C SER A 157 3.23 8.40 22.59
N THR A 158 2.88 8.12 23.85
CA THR A 158 3.88 7.98 24.93
C THR A 158 4.84 6.81 24.70
N SER A 159 4.40 5.74 24.03
CA SER A 159 5.29 4.64 23.63
C SER A 159 6.26 5.09 22.55
N GLY A 160 5.79 5.83 21.54
CA GLY A 160 6.62 6.42 20.49
C GLY A 160 7.67 7.35 21.07
N ASP A 161 7.29 8.28 21.95
CA ASP A 161 8.21 9.23 22.59
C ASP A 161 9.27 8.54 23.45
N SER A 162 8.95 7.41 24.06
CA SER A 162 9.90 6.60 24.84
C SER A 162 10.80 5.70 23.98
N GLY A 163 10.59 5.65 22.66
CA GLY A 163 11.33 4.78 21.74
C GLY A 163 11.00 3.28 21.90
N MET A 164 9.92 2.94 22.62
CA MET A 164 9.47 1.58 22.80
C MET A 164 8.20 1.36 21.95
N PRO A 165 8.23 0.49 20.92
CA PRO A 165 7.04 0.21 20.13
C PRO A 165 5.85 -0.23 20.97
N HIS A 166 4.66 0.33 20.68
CA HIS A 166 3.45 0.06 21.47
C HIS A 166 3.13 -1.44 21.55
N VAL A 167 3.28 -2.15 20.47
CA VAL A 167 3.03 -3.60 20.36
C VAL A 167 3.94 -4.45 21.25
N LEU A 168 5.15 -3.96 21.57
CA LEU A 168 6.07 -4.62 22.49
C LEU A 168 5.79 -4.24 23.95
N LYS A 169 5.39 -2.99 24.18
CA LYS A 169 5.11 -2.49 25.54
C LYS A 169 3.77 -2.99 26.08
N TYR A 170 2.79 -3.13 25.19
CA TYR A 170 1.42 -3.55 25.51
C TYR A 170 0.93 -4.63 24.54
N PRO A 171 1.51 -5.86 24.61
CA PRO A 171 1.25 -6.93 23.64
C PRO A 171 -0.20 -7.42 23.66
N ASP A 172 -0.89 -7.29 24.79
CA ASP A 172 -2.31 -7.71 24.95
C ASP A 172 -3.31 -6.57 24.67
N SER A 173 -2.86 -5.44 24.10
CA SER A 173 -3.73 -4.32 23.78
C SER A 173 -4.47 -4.55 22.46
N ASN A 174 -5.67 -3.96 22.34
CA ASN A 174 -6.43 -3.94 21.09
C ASN A 174 -5.60 -3.41 19.90
N ILE A 175 -4.73 -2.42 20.12
CA ILE A 175 -3.86 -1.91 19.05
C ILE A 175 -2.81 -2.94 18.63
N ALA A 176 -2.26 -3.70 19.58
CA ALA A 176 -1.31 -4.78 19.24
C ALA A 176 -1.99 -5.88 18.40
N GLU A 177 -3.24 -6.21 18.72
CA GLU A 177 -4.06 -7.13 17.92
C GLU A 177 -4.30 -6.61 16.49
N ILE A 178 -4.75 -5.35 16.34
CA ILE A 178 -4.96 -4.70 15.04
C ILE A 178 -3.66 -4.66 14.21
N MET A 179 -2.54 -4.31 14.84
CA MET A 179 -1.25 -4.27 14.14
C MET A 179 -0.76 -5.65 13.73
N SER A 180 -1.05 -6.69 14.53
CA SER A 180 -0.74 -8.08 14.18
C SER A 180 -1.59 -8.56 12.99
N GLU A 181 -2.88 -8.24 12.97
CA GLU A 181 -3.77 -8.51 11.84
C GLU A 181 -3.27 -7.83 10.56
N LEU A 182 -2.90 -6.56 10.64
CA LEU A 182 -2.30 -5.83 9.52
C LEU A 182 -1.04 -6.53 9.01
N ALA A 183 -0.13 -6.88 9.91
CA ALA A 183 1.15 -7.51 9.56
C ALA A 183 0.93 -8.87 8.87
N GLU A 184 0.03 -9.71 9.41
CA GLU A 184 -0.33 -10.97 8.77
C GLU A 184 -0.90 -10.79 7.37
N GLY A 185 -1.78 -9.81 7.18
CA GLY A 185 -2.36 -9.47 5.88
C GLY A 185 -1.27 -9.04 4.89
N VAL A 186 -0.36 -8.16 5.32
CA VAL A 186 0.77 -7.68 4.50
C VAL A 186 1.69 -8.84 4.11
N VAL A 187 2.08 -9.69 5.05
CA VAL A 187 2.96 -10.86 4.79
C VAL A 187 2.32 -11.82 3.79
N LYS A 188 1.04 -12.15 3.97
CA LYS A 188 0.29 -13.03 3.06
C LYS A 188 0.24 -12.47 1.64
N GLU A 189 -0.04 -11.17 1.52
CA GLU A 189 -0.20 -10.54 0.21
C GLU A 189 1.15 -10.36 -0.50
N VAL A 190 2.21 -9.97 0.19
CA VAL A 190 3.58 -9.92 -0.37
C VAL A 190 4.04 -11.29 -0.84
N ALA A 191 3.77 -12.35 -0.05
CA ALA A 191 4.11 -13.71 -0.45
C ALA A 191 3.32 -14.17 -1.69
N ARG A 192 2.05 -13.78 -1.82
CA ARG A 192 1.24 -14.03 -3.02
C ARG A 192 1.82 -13.34 -4.25
N LEU A 193 2.14 -12.05 -4.12
CA LEU A 193 2.72 -11.25 -5.20
C LEU A 193 4.09 -11.78 -5.65
N SER A 194 4.92 -12.23 -4.72
CA SER A 194 6.24 -12.78 -5.02
C SER A 194 6.16 -14.05 -5.89
N LYS A 195 5.15 -14.89 -5.67
CA LYS A 195 4.93 -16.09 -6.50
C LYS A 195 4.51 -15.75 -7.94
N VAL A 196 3.73 -14.70 -8.12
CA VAL A 196 3.25 -14.26 -9.45
C VAL A 196 4.40 -13.67 -10.28
N VAL A 197 5.30 -12.91 -9.64
CA VAL A 197 6.42 -12.23 -10.31
C VAL A 197 7.55 -13.18 -10.74
N SER A 198 7.65 -14.37 -10.14
CA SER A 198 8.76 -15.31 -10.40
C SER A 198 8.73 -16.01 -11.76
N THR A 199 7.71 -15.81 -12.58
CA THR A 199 7.45 -16.72 -13.70
C THR A 199 7.85 -16.20 -15.09
N VAL A 200 8.03 -14.88 -15.33
CA VAL A 200 8.40 -14.39 -16.69
C VAL A 200 9.26 -13.13 -16.62
N ALA A 201 10.40 -13.11 -17.33
CA ALA A 201 11.09 -11.87 -17.66
C ALA A 201 10.17 -11.03 -18.55
N PRO A 202 9.77 -9.81 -18.14
CA PRO A 202 8.72 -9.06 -18.82
C PRO A 202 9.11 -8.65 -20.25
N LEU A 203 10.41 -8.63 -20.57
CA LEU A 203 10.89 -8.32 -21.89
C LEU A 203 12.21 -9.05 -22.18
N ALA A 204 12.24 -9.75 -23.30
CA ALA A 204 13.43 -10.36 -23.87
C ALA A 204 13.65 -9.84 -25.29
N VAL A 205 14.89 -9.93 -25.78
CA VAL A 205 15.27 -9.55 -27.14
C VAL A 205 15.71 -10.78 -27.91
N ASP A 206 15.01 -11.08 -29.00
CA ASP A 206 15.48 -12.07 -29.98
C ASP A 206 16.43 -11.38 -30.92
N ARG A 207 17.72 -11.64 -30.74
CA ARG A 207 18.78 -11.02 -31.55
C ARG A 207 18.84 -11.57 -33.00
N ALA A 208 18.26 -12.74 -33.23
CA ALA A 208 18.26 -13.35 -34.57
C ALA A 208 17.19 -12.71 -35.46
N THR A 209 16.01 -12.50 -34.93
CA THR A 209 14.87 -11.89 -35.65
C THR A 209 14.76 -10.38 -35.44
N ASN A 210 15.53 -9.80 -34.50
CA ASN A 210 15.47 -8.40 -34.08
C ASN A 210 14.07 -8.02 -33.56
N GLU A 211 13.47 -8.95 -32.85
CA GLU A 211 12.16 -8.78 -32.23
C GLU A 211 12.25 -8.62 -30.70
N ILE A 212 11.32 -7.88 -30.18
CA ILE A 212 11.07 -7.77 -28.73
C ILE A 212 10.03 -8.82 -28.37
N ILE A 213 10.32 -9.65 -27.36
CA ILE A 213 9.41 -10.64 -26.80
C ILE A 213 8.90 -10.09 -25.47
N PHE A 214 7.60 -9.90 -25.34
CA PHE A 214 6.94 -9.44 -24.14
C PHE A 214 6.16 -10.59 -23.49
N GLU A 215 6.32 -10.75 -22.18
CA GLU A 215 5.71 -11.83 -21.37
C GLU A 215 5.89 -13.25 -21.94
N GLY A 216 7.00 -13.46 -22.65
CA GLY A 216 7.39 -14.77 -23.20
C GLY A 216 6.63 -15.23 -24.44
N THR A 217 5.56 -14.55 -24.82
CA THR A 217 4.67 -14.98 -25.92
C THR A 217 4.49 -13.96 -27.01
N SER A 218 4.34 -12.71 -26.66
CA SER A 218 4.02 -11.63 -27.60
C SER A 218 5.28 -11.08 -28.25
N ARG A 219 5.32 -11.04 -29.59
CA ARG A 219 6.46 -10.60 -30.37
C ARG A 219 6.13 -9.32 -31.13
N MET A 220 7.08 -8.39 -31.17
CA MET A 220 6.99 -7.19 -32.00
C MET A 220 8.34 -6.79 -32.56
N PRO A 221 8.39 -6.17 -33.74
CA PRO A 221 9.63 -5.61 -34.29
C PRO A 221 10.22 -4.54 -33.37
N ALA A 222 11.52 -4.55 -33.15
CA ALA A 222 12.23 -3.57 -32.33
C ALA A 222 11.94 -2.11 -32.78
N LYS A 223 11.83 -1.89 -34.07
CA LYS A 223 11.47 -0.59 -34.66
C LYS A 223 10.08 -0.11 -34.22
N SER A 224 9.10 -0.99 -34.07
CA SER A 224 7.75 -0.63 -33.60
C SER A 224 7.78 -0.10 -32.19
N LEU A 225 8.50 -0.75 -31.28
CA LEU A 225 8.67 -0.28 -29.92
C LEU A 225 9.41 1.07 -29.89
N ARG A 226 10.48 1.23 -30.69
CA ARG A 226 11.24 2.49 -30.76
C ARG A 226 10.39 3.67 -31.24
N LEU A 227 9.51 3.45 -32.21
CA LEU A 227 8.58 4.46 -32.71
C LEU A 227 7.47 4.85 -31.70
N ASP A 228 7.20 4.02 -30.71
CA ASP A 228 6.25 4.33 -29.63
C ASP A 228 6.90 5.02 -28.42
N CYS A 229 8.18 5.40 -28.52
CA CYS A 229 8.83 6.16 -27.45
C CYS A 229 8.11 7.49 -27.19
N LYS A 230 7.82 7.76 -25.92
CA LYS A 230 7.07 8.96 -25.45
C LYS A 230 7.95 9.97 -24.71
N CYS A 231 9.27 9.89 -24.82
CA CYS A 231 10.15 10.89 -24.20
C CYS A 231 10.02 12.26 -24.90
N ALA A 232 10.47 13.32 -24.23
CA ALA A 232 10.40 14.70 -24.73
C ALA A 232 11.12 14.94 -26.08
N VAL A 233 12.08 14.09 -26.44
CA VAL A 233 12.75 14.12 -27.76
C VAL A 233 11.89 13.50 -28.86
N CYS A 234 11.03 12.56 -28.51
CA CYS A 234 10.19 11.82 -29.48
C CYS A 234 8.77 12.33 -29.61
N VAL A 235 8.28 13.02 -28.59
CA VAL A 235 6.92 13.59 -28.53
C VAL A 235 6.99 14.99 -27.94
N GLU A 236 6.35 15.94 -28.61
CA GLU A 236 6.23 17.31 -28.14
C GLU A 236 5.30 17.36 -26.91
N GLU A 237 5.80 17.91 -25.82
CA GLU A 237 5.17 17.81 -24.49
C GLU A 237 3.79 18.51 -24.42
N PHE A 238 3.65 19.67 -25.09
CA PHE A 238 2.43 20.47 -25.01
C PHE A 238 1.33 20.02 -25.98
N THR A 239 1.68 19.51 -27.17
CA THR A 239 0.73 19.15 -28.21
C THR A 239 0.52 17.64 -28.35
N GLY A 240 1.41 16.83 -27.75
CA GLY A 240 1.41 15.38 -27.91
C GLY A 240 1.81 14.94 -29.33
N ARG A 241 2.28 15.87 -30.21
CA ARG A 241 2.67 15.57 -31.59
C ARG A 241 3.91 14.68 -31.60
N LYS A 242 3.85 13.57 -32.34
CA LYS A 242 5.03 12.72 -32.56
C LYS A 242 6.07 13.44 -33.42
N LEU A 243 7.30 13.54 -32.91
CA LEU A 243 8.45 14.11 -33.57
C LEU A 243 9.26 13.02 -34.28
N VAL A 244 9.28 11.79 -33.74
CA VAL A 244 9.90 10.62 -34.37
C VAL A 244 8.99 10.05 -35.46
N THR A 245 9.55 9.80 -36.64
CA THR A 245 8.83 9.23 -37.78
C THR A 245 9.45 7.89 -38.22
N ALA A 246 8.72 7.10 -38.99
CA ALA A 246 9.22 5.82 -39.52
C ALA A 246 10.46 6.01 -40.40
N ALA A 247 10.63 7.17 -41.02
CA ALA A 247 11.78 7.52 -41.85
C ALA A 247 13.02 7.92 -41.02
N SER A 248 12.81 8.46 -39.82
CA SER A 248 13.90 8.88 -38.91
C SER A 248 14.52 7.71 -38.11
N VAL A 249 13.89 6.53 -38.13
CA VAL A 249 14.37 5.33 -37.42
C VAL A 249 14.86 4.31 -38.46
N ALA A 250 16.15 3.94 -38.36
CA ALA A 250 16.77 3.01 -39.29
C ALA A 250 16.02 1.65 -39.35
N ALA A 251 16.04 1.00 -40.53
CA ALA A 251 15.38 -0.29 -40.71
C ALA A 251 16.07 -1.41 -39.92
N ASP A 252 17.38 -1.30 -39.73
CA ASP A 252 18.26 -2.23 -39.03
C ASP A 252 18.50 -1.86 -37.56
N LEU A 253 17.64 -0.96 -36.99
CA LEU A 253 17.70 -0.58 -35.60
C LEU A 253 17.72 -1.81 -34.68
N LYS A 254 18.58 -1.81 -33.67
CA LYS A 254 18.73 -2.90 -32.70
C LYS A 254 18.68 -2.38 -31.28
N PRO A 255 18.03 -3.10 -30.34
CA PRO A 255 18.20 -2.87 -28.92
C PRO A 255 19.60 -3.38 -28.52
N LEU A 256 20.41 -2.50 -27.92
CA LEU A 256 21.79 -2.83 -27.48
C LEU A 256 21.76 -3.43 -26.07
N SER A 257 21.00 -2.81 -25.18
CA SER A 257 20.81 -3.26 -23.78
C SER A 257 19.39 -3.00 -23.31
N THR A 258 18.96 -3.80 -22.35
CA THR A 258 17.70 -3.61 -21.62
C THR A 258 17.97 -3.71 -20.13
N ALA A 259 17.39 -2.83 -19.32
CA ALA A 259 17.52 -2.85 -17.88
C ALA A 259 16.15 -2.56 -17.22
N PRO A 260 15.72 -3.36 -16.23
CA PRO A 260 14.50 -3.07 -15.50
C PRO A 260 14.66 -1.78 -14.69
N ILE A 261 13.60 -0.99 -14.63
CA ILE A 261 13.49 0.22 -13.81
C ILE A 261 12.35 -0.01 -12.82
N GLY A 262 12.71 -0.29 -11.57
CA GLY A 262 11.75 -0.72 -10.56
C GLY A 262 10.93 -1.93 -11.03
N ARG A 263 9.65 -1.95 -10.69
CA ARG A 263 8.70 -3.01 -11.08
C ARG A 263 7.75 -2.59 -12.23
N TYR A 264 7.90 -1.39 -12.75
CA TYR A 264 6.90 -0.80 -13.63
C TYR A 264 7.36 -0.54 -15.06
N ALA A 265 8.67 -0.49 -15.30
CA ALA A 265 9.20 -0.08 -16.59
C ALA A 265 10.49 -0.83 -16.97
N ILE A 266 10.86 -0.70 -18.22
CA ILE A 266 12.15 -1.16 -18.74
C ILE A 266 12.81 -0.03 -19.52
N SER A 267 14.12 0.14 -19.29
CA SER A 267 14.97 1.00 -20.11
C SER A 267 15.53 0.22 -21.28
N VAL A 268 15.56 0.81 -22.46
CA VAL A 268 16.15 0.23 -23.67
C VAL A 268 17.12 1.22 -24.27
N ASP A 269 18.39 0.79 -24.43
CA ASP A 269 19.41 1.52 -25.17
C ASP A 269 19.38 1.04 -26.63
N TRP A 270 19.24 1.96 -27.56
CA TRP A 270 19.10 1.64 -28.98
C TRP A 270 20.38 1.90 -29.79
N SER A 271 20.54 1.22 -30.90
CA SER A 271 21.70 1.39 -31.80
C SER A 271 21.75 2.77 -32.48
N ASP A 272 20.67 3.55 -32.47
CA ASP A 272 20.63 4.94 -32.91
C ASP A 272 21.13 5.94 -31.85
N GLY A 273 21.63 5.46 -30.69
CA GLY A 273 22.11 6.26 -29.57
C GLY A 273 20.99 6.79 -28.67
N HIS A 274 19.74 6.44 -28.95
CA HIS A 274 18.60 6.85 -28.14
C HIS A 274 18.42 5.92 -26.92
N LYS A 275 17.98 6.52 -25.79
CA LYS A 275 17.53 5.79 -24.61
C LYS A 275 16.05 5.99 -24.43
N SER A 276 15.31 4.91 -24.33
CA SER A 276 13.87 4.92 -24.10
C SER A 276 13.52 4.28 -22.76
N LEU A 277 12.51 4.82 -22.10
CA LEU A 277 11.86 4.21 -20.95
C LEU A 277 10.45 3.81 -21.34
N TYR A 278 10.12 2.54 -21.13
CA TYR A 278 8.79 2.00 -21.44
C TYR A 278 8.15 1.43 -20.19
N PRO A 279 7.08 2.05 -19.66
CA PRO A 279 6.20 1.40 -18.69
C PRO A 279 5.63 0.09 -19.28
N PHE A 280 5.58 -1.00 -18.51
CA PHE A 280 5.09 -2.29 -19.00
C PHE A 280 3.66 -2.19 -19.54
N ARG A 281 2.79 -1.36 -18.91
CA ARG A 281 1.45 -1.07 -19.43
C ARG A 281 1.43 -0.46 -20.84
N GLN A 282 2.46 0.35 -21.18
CA GLN A 282 2.58 0.91 -22.54
C GLN A 282 2.94 -0.18 -23.55
N ILE A 283 3.84 -1.09 -23.18
CA ILE A 283 4.22 -2.23 -24.03
C ILE A 283 3.01 -3.14 -24.25
N ALA A 284 2.27 -3.47 -23.18
CA ALA A 284 1.06 -4.28 -23.25
C ALA A 284 0.02 -3.67 -24.21
N ALA A 285 -0.27 -2.37 -24.08
CA ALA A 285 -1.21 -1.66 -24.95
C ALA A 285 -0.74 -1.66 -26.42
N LEU A 286 0.58 -1.53 -26.66
CA LEU A 286 1.15 -1.59 -28.01
C LEU A 286 1.00 -2.99 -28.62
N VAL A 287 1.26 -4.04 -27.85
CA VAL A 287 1.08 -5.45 -28.25
C VAL A 287 -0.38 -5.71 -28.66
N GLU A 288 -1.33 -5.31 -27.81
CA GLU A 288 -2.75 -5.47 -28.09
C GLU A 288 -3.19 -4.74 -29.37
N SER A 289 -2.67 -3.52 -29.58
CA SER A 289 -2.99 -2.74 -30.77
C SER A 289 -2.48 -3.41 -32.06
N GLN A 290 -1.26 -3.98 -32.01
CA GLN A 290 -0.69 -4.71 -33.15
C GLN A 290 -1.41 -6.02 -33.43
N ALA A 291 -1.82 -6.74 -32.39
CA ALA A 291 -2.61 -7.97 -32.56
C ALA A 291 -3.96 -7.70 -33.24
N LYS A 292 -4.64 -6.59 -32.91
CA LYS A 292 -5.88 -6.17 -33.57
C LYS A 292 -5.67 -5.86 -35.05
N VAL A 293 -4.65 -5.06 -35.38
CA VAL A 293 -4.32 -4.72 -36.77
C VAL A 293 -4.02 -5.97 -37.60
N HIS A 294 -3.34 -6.96 -37.02
CA HIS A 294 -3.04 -8.21 -37.69
C HIS A 294 -4.29 -9.09 -37.91
N ALA A 295 -5.20 -9.10 -36.93
CA ALA A 295 -6.46 -9.83 -37.05
C ALA A 295 -7.40 -9.21 -38.12
N ASP A 296 -7.49 -7.89 -38.17
CA ASP A 296 -8.30 -7.17 -39.18
C ASP A 296 -7.75 -7.40 -40.61
N ALA A 297 -6.41 -7.37 -40.78
CA ALA A 297 -5.78 -7.65 -42.07
C ALA A 297 -5.93 -9.10 -42.55
N LEU A 298 -6.27 -10.06 -41.68
CA LEU A 298 -6.56 -11.44 -42.02
C LEU A 298 -8.04 -11.65 -42.39
N GLN A 299 -8.94 -10.76 -41.98
CA GLN A 299 -10.38 -10.80 -42.32
C GLN A 299 -10.69 -10.13 -43.66
N GLU A 300 -9.80 -9.28 -44.17
CA GLU A 300 -9.95 -8.62 -45.48
C GLU A 300 -9.37 -9.42 -46.66
N LYS A 301 -8.81 -10.60 -46.43
CA LYS A 301 -8.33 -11.54 -47.44
C LYS A 301 -9.26 -12.75 -47.60
#